data_6f6b2485d70a19c0e04814c809105882
#
_entry.id   6f6b2485d70a19c0e04814c809105882
#
_cell.length_a   1.000
_cell.length_b   1.000
_cell.length_c   1.000
_cell.angle_alpha   90.00
_cell.angle_beta   90.00
_cell.angle_gamma   90.00
#
_symmetry.space_group_name_H-M   'P 1'
#
loop_
_entity.id
_entity.type
_entity.pdbx_description
1 polymer ?
#
loop_
_entity_poly.entity_id
_entity_poly.type
_entity_poly.pdbx_seq_one_letter_code
_entity_poly.pdbx_strand_id
1 'polypeptide(L)'
;MPDPNRFHFDEGSTPLLPGYEDRTVNSFVPADPQREPNLSIARDRFAGAETLSDYVARQVLLLKKKLPGYKASAPAPVALGGTLGGLAVEASYRSGATSVHQRQAVFAVSDERALVFTMSSPRAFDAAADALWRAWLAGFRPADEA
;
A
#
# COMPACT_ATOMS: atom_id res chain seq x y z
N MET A 1 -10.74 15.72 -21.01
CA MET A 1 -9.44 15.67 -20.34
C MET A 1 -9.55 16.22 -18.93
N PRO A 2 -9.09 15.49 -17.91
CA PRO A 2 -9.02 16.08 -16.58
C PRO A 2 -8.06 17.27 -16.57
N ASP A 3 -8.42 18.29 -15.82
CA ASP A 3 -7.55 19.44 -15.62
C ASP A 3 -6.41 19.01 -14.68
N PRO A 4 -5.12 19.10 -15.09
CA PRO A 4 -4.01 18.68 -14.24
C PRO A 4 -3.83 19.55 -12.99
N ASN A 5 -4.49 20.72 -12.94
CA ASN A 5 -4.45 21.61 -11.79
C ASN A 5 -5.60 21.37 -10.81
N ARG A 6 -6.36 20.31 -10.98
CA ARG A 6 -7.46 19.96 -10.08
C ARG A 6 -7.31 18.54 -9.58
N PHE A 7 -7.68 18.36 -8.33
CA PHE A 7 -7.81 17.05 -7.70
C PHE A 7 -9.27 16.61 -7.76
N HIS A 8 -9.52 15.40 -8.25
CA HIS A 8 -10.85 14.81 -8.39
C HIS A 8 -11.08 13.72 -7.35
N PHE A 9 -12.25 13.74 -6.74
CA PHE A 9 -12.72 12.75 -5.77
C PHE A 9 -14.21 12.52 -5.99
N ASP A 10 -14.80 11.55 -5.29
CA ASP A 10 -16.18 11.11 -5.59
C ASP A 10 -17.21 12.24 -5.53
N GLU A 11 -17.10 13.15 -4.56
CA GLU A 11 -18.05 14.23 -4.34
C GLU A 11 -17.83 15.46 -5.23
N GLY A 12 -16.69 15.55 -5.91
CA GLY A 12 -16.38 16.70 -6.75
C GLY A 12 -14.91 16.88 -7.03
N SER A 13 -14.49 18.13 -7.15
CA SER A 13 -13.08 18.45 -7.37
C SER A 13 -12.70 19.75 -6.68
N THR A 14 -11.41 19.90 -6.44
CA THR A 14 -10.84 21.11 -5.84
C THR A 14 -9.50 21.44 -6.52
N PRO A 15 -9.09 22.71 -6.52
CA PRO A 15 -7.79 23.02 -7.09
C PRO A 15 -6.65 22.32 -6.36
N LEU A 16 -5.69 21.80 -7.12
CA LEU A 16 -4.41 21.39 -6.56
C LEU A 16 -3.52 22.62 -6.48
N LEU A 17 -3.24 23.08 -5.27
CA LEU A 17 -2.51 24.32 -5.06
C LEU A 17 -1.04 24.20 -5.44
N PRO A 18 -0.41 25.28 -5.95
CA PRO A 18 1.02 25.26 -6.26
C PRO A 18 1.86 24.86 -5.05
N GLY A 19 2.83 23.95 -5.26
CA GLY A 19 3.69 23.46 -4.20
C GLY A 19 3.10 22.33 -3.38
N TYR A 20 1.86 21.92 -3.65
CA TYR A 20 1.24 20.77 -3.00
C TYR A 20 1.29 19.55 -3.90
N GLU A 21 1.60 18.40 -3.31
CA GLU A 21 1.61 17.10 -3.98
C GLU A 21 0.41 16.28 -3.50
N ASP A 22 -0.30 15.70 -4.46
CA ASP A 22 -1.41 14.80 -4.14
C ASP A 22 -0.85 13.44 -3.70
N ARG A 23 -1.04 13.12 -2.41
CA ARG A 23 -0.67 11.83 -1.82
C ARG A 23 -1.91 11.14 -1.26
N THR A 24 -2.90 11.00 -2.09
CA THR A 24 -4.17 10.39 -1.71
C THR A 24 -3.95 8.97 -1.17
N VAL A 25 -4.59 8.70 -0.04
CA VAL A 25 -4.67 7.35 0.54
C VAL A 25 -6.14 6.95 0.57
N ASN A 26 -6.44 5.79 0.01
CA ASN A 26 -7.75 5.17 0.11
C ASN A 26 -7.72 4.17 1.26
N SER A 27 -8.61 4.32 2.23
CA SER A 27 -8.71 3.42 3.38
C SER A 27 -10.04 2.69 3.36
N PHE A 28 -9.98 1.38 3.61
CA PHE A 28 -11.15 0.51 3.66
C PHE A 28 -11.17 -0.18 5.01
N VAL A 29 -12.19 0.13 5.82
CA VAL A 29 -12.31 -0.37 7.19
C VAL A 29 -13.47 -1.36 7.24
N PRO A 30 -13.26 -2.60 7.71
CA PRO A 30 -14.32 -3.58 7.80
C PRO A 30 -15.31 -3.22 8.91
N ALA A 31 -16.48 -3.86 8.90
CA ALA A 31 -17.50 -3.66 9.94
C ALA A 31 -16.97 -4.06 11.32
N ASP A 32 -16.12 -5.08 11.38
CA ASP A 32 -15.50 -5.54 12.64
C ASP A 32 -13.97 -5.53 12.49
N PRO A 33 -13.29 -4.39 12.84
CA PRO A 33 -11.83 -4.28 12.72
C PRO A 33 -11.05 -5.21 13.67
N GLN A 34 -11.70 -5.79 14.67
CA GLN A 34 -11.05 -6.75 15.55
C GLN A 34 -10.92 -8.13 14.91
N ARG A 35 -11.76 -8.44 13.93
CA ARG A 35 -11.78 -9.74 13.26
C ARG A 35 -11.25 -9.70 11.85
N GLU A 36 -11.46 -8.60 11.14
CA GLU A 36 -11.08 -8.48 9.75
C GLU A 36 -10.04 -7.38 9.57
N PRO A 37 -9.09 -7.57 8.64
CA PRO A 37 -8.04 -6.57 8.46
C PRO A 37 -8.54 -5.28 7.80
N ASN A 38 -7.83 -4.19 8.11
CA ASN A 38 -7.97 -2.93 7.40
C ASN A 38 -7.13 -2.98 6.11
N LEU A 39 -7.65 -2.35 5.06
CA LEU A 39 -6.96 -2.26 3.78
C LEU A 39 -6.70 -0.80 3.44
N SER A 40 -5.57 -0.53 2.79
CA SER A 40 -5.31 0.80 2.24
C SER A 40 -4.53 0.75 0.95
N ILE A 41 -4.72 1.78 0.13
CA ILE A 41 -3.95 1.99 -1.09
C ILE A 41 -3.34 3.38 -0.98
N ALA A 42 -2.02 3.45 -0.97
CA ALA A 42 -1.27 4.70 -0.90
C ALA A 42 -0.46 4.91 -2.16
N ARG A 43 -0.06 6.16 -2.39
CA ARG A 43 0.80 6.56 -3.50
C ARG A 43 2.05 7.19 -2.94
N ASP A 44 3.18 6.88 -3.56
CA ASP A 44 4.46 7.45 -3.16
C ASP A 44 5.32 7.67 -4.39
N ARG A 45 6.44 8.35 -4.21
CA ARG A 45 7.42 8.58 -5.27
C ARG A 45 8.70 7.84 -5.00
N PHE A 46 9.31 7.37 -6.08
CA PHE A 46 10.67 6.85 -6.02
C PHE A 46 11.65 8.00 -5.86
N ALA A 47 12.71 7.80 -5.07
CA ALA A 47 13.75 8.78 -4.88
C ALA A 47 14.77 8.67 -6.02
N GLY A 48 14.87 9.71 -6.87
CA GLY A 48 15.81 9.69 -7.99
C GLY A 48 15.59 8.50 -8.91
N ALA A 49 16.68 7.76 -9.20
CA ALA A 49 16.65 6.57 -10.06
C ALA A 49 16.44 5.27 -9.26
N GLU A 50 15.78 5.36 -8.12
CA GLU A 50 15.54 4.23 -7.22
C GLU A 50 14.75 3.12 -7.93
N THR A 51 15.23 1.88 -7.80
CA THR A 51 14.49 0.71 -8.27
C THR A 51 13.39 0.36 -7.27
N LEU A 52 12.47 -0.51 -7.67
CA LEU A 52 11.45 -1.02 -6.77
C LEU A 52 12.07 -1.70 -5.54
N SER A 53 13.11 -2.49 -5.76
CA SER A 53 13.85 -3.16 -4.69
C SER A 53 14.49 -2.16 -3.72
N ASP A 54 15.10 -1.09 -4.25
CA ASP A 54 15.70 -0.03 -3.44
C ASP A 54 14.65 0.69 -2.60
N TYR A 55 13.50 0.98 -3.20
CA TYR A 55 12.39 1.63 -2.52
C TYR A 55 11.91 0.79 -1.34
N VAL A 56 11.66 -0.51 -1.57
CA VAL A 56 11.19 -1.42 -0.51
C VAL A 56 12.22 -1.49 0.62
N ALA A 57 13.51 -1.62 0.30
CA ALA A 57 14.57 -1.65 1.30
C ALA A 57 14.62 -0.36 2.13
N ARG A 58 14.46 0.79 1.47
CA ARG A 58 14.44 2.10 2.14
C ARG A 58 13.24 2.21 3.08
N GLN A 59 12.05 1.78 2.64
CA GLN A 59 10.85 1.81 3.47
C GLN A 59 10.98 0.91 4.70
N VAL A 60 11.54 -0.29 4.54
CA VAL A 60 11.77 -1.20 5.68
C VAL A 60 12.71 -0.56 6.69
N LEU A 61 13.79 0.08 6.25
CA LEU A 61 14.71 0.77 7.16
C LEU A 61 14.03 1.91 7.91
N LEU A 62 13.21 2.71 7.24
CA LEU A 62 12.46 3.80 7.87
C LEU A 62 11.49 3.27 8.93
N LEU A 63 10.78 2.19 8.62
CA LEU A 63 9.81 1.60 9.55
C LEU A 63 10.50 0.98 10.76
N LYS A 64 11.67 0.36 10.58
CA LYS A 64 12.47 -0.14 11.70
C LYS A 64 12.86 0.95 12.68
N LYS A 65 13.10 2.17 12.19
CA LYS A 65 13.44 3.31 13.03
C LYS A 65 12.22 3.92 13.73
N LYS A 66 11.05 3.86 13.09
CA LYS A 66 9.84 4.53 13.58
C LYS A 66 8.93 3.66 14.42
N LEU A 67 8.88 2.35 14.15
CA LEU A 67 7.92 1.46 14.78
C LEU A 67 8.61 0.50 15.76
N PRO A 68 8.13 0.47 17.01
CA PRO A 68 8.73 -0.42 18.03
C PRO A 68 8.60 -1.88 17.64
N GLY A 69 9.72 -2.62 17.72
CA GLY A 69 9.72 -4.05 17.46
C GLY A 69 9.42 -4.44 16.00
N TYR A 70 9.60 -3.53 15.05
CA TYR A 70 9.33 -3.81 13.64
C TYR A 70 10.23 -4.93 13.13
N LYS A 71 9.59 -5.96 12.59
CA LYS A 71 10.25 -7.11 11.94
C LYS A 71 9.59 -7.34 10.59
N ALA A 72 10.39 -7.53 9.56
CA ALA A 72 9.90 -7.73 8.20
C ALA A 72 10.54 -8.96 7.57
N SER A 73 9.76 -9.68 6.76
CA SER A 73 10.28 -10.74 5.91
C SER A 73 11.14 -10.16 4.79
N ALA A 74 11.93 -11.00 4.13
CA ALA A 74 12.56 -10.63 2.88
C ALA A 74 11.46 -10.33 1.83
N PRO A 75 11.69 -9.34 0.94
CA PRO A 75 10.73 -9.08 -0.13
C PRO A 75 10.54 -10.29 -1.04
N ALA A 76 9.30 -10.54 -1.43
CA ALA A 76 8.95 -11.64 -2.33
C ALA A 76 8.14 -11.13 -3.51
N PRO A 77 8.28 -11.75 -4.70
CA PRO A 77 7.51 -11.35 -5.87
C PRO A 77 6.01 -11.48 -5.64
N VAL A 78 5.26 -10.52 -6.19
CA VAL A 78 3.79 -10.50 -6.17
C VAL A 78 3.31 -9.87 -7.46
N ALA A 79 2.06 -10.15 -7.86
CA ALA A 79 1.47 -9.56 -9.06
C ALA A 79 0.19 -8.82 -8.73
N LEU A 80 -0.04 -7.72 -9.42
CA LEU A 80 -1.26 -6.92 -9.34
C LEU A 80 -2.07 -7.14 -10.60
N GLY A 81 -3.32 -7.57 -10.45
CA GLY A 81 -4.16 -7.90 -11.60
C GLY A 81 -3.63 -9.04 -12.45
N GLY A 82 -2.71 -9.86 -11.90
CA GLY A 82 -2.09 -10.96 -12.60
C GLY A 82 -0.99 -10.57 -13.59
N THR A 83 -0.79 -9.27 -13.88
CA THR A 83 0.12 -8.81 -14.94
C THR A 83 1.23 -7.88 -14.47
N LEU A 84 0.95 -6.98 -13.54
CA LEU A 84 1.96 -6.03 -13.05
C LEU A 84 2.72 -6.65 -11.88
N GLY A 85 4.01 -6.91 -12.08
CA GLY A 85 4.87 -7.46 -11.03
C GLY A 85 5.24 -6.41 -9.99
N GLY A 86 5.41 -6.86 -8.75
CA GLY A 86 5.83 -6.05 -7.64
C GLY A 86 6.53 -6.85 -6.57
N LEU A 87 6.74 -6.24 -5.41
CA LEU A 87 7.36 -6.86 -4.26
C LEU A 87 6.46 -6.73 -3.04
N ALA A 88 6.33 -7.82 -2.28
CA ALA A 88 5.56 -7.84 -1.05
C ALA A 88 6.44 -8.14 0.16
N VAL A 89 6.10 -7.53 1.28
CA VAL A 89 6.77 -7.73 2.56
C VAL A 89 5.69 -8.03 3.61
N GLU A 90 5.95 -9.03 4.45
CA GLU A 90 5.13 -9.30 5.62
C GLU A 90 5.88 -8.82 6.85
N ALA A 91 5.19 -8.07 7.71
CA ALA A 91 5.83 -7.43 8.85
C ALA A 91 4.93 -7.45 10.08
N SER A 92 5.55 -7.22 11.23
CA SER A 92 4.83 -7.01 12.49
C SER A 92 5.57 -5.96 13.31
N TYR A 93 4.81 -5.25 14.14
CA TYR A 93 5.36 -4.29 15.09
C TYR A 93 4.42 -4.15 16.29
N ARG A 94 4.84 -3.36 17.27
CA ARG A 94 4.07 -3.14 18.49
C ARG A 94 3.49 -1.73 18.50
N SER A 95 2.21 -1.64 18.86
CA SER A 95 1.53 -0.37 19.11
C SER A 95 0.94 -0.43 20.51
N GLY A 96 1.68 0.13 21.49
CA GLY A 96 1.36 -0.05 22.90
C GLY A 96 1.45 -1.52 23.31
N ALA A 97 0.38 -2.08 23.87
CA ALA A 97 0.30 -3.47 24.28
C ALA A 97 -0.14 -4.40 23.14
N THR A 98 -0.48 -3.86 21.96
CA THR A 98 -1.02 -4.62 20.85
C THR A 98 0.05 -4.86 19.78
N SER A 99 0.10 -6.08 19.25
CA SER A 99 0.88 -6.38 18.06
C SER A 99 0.07 -6.04 16.82
N VAL A 100 0.72 -5.44 15.82
CA VAL A 100 0.11 -5.16 14.51
C VAL A 100 0.81 -6.01 13.47
N HIS A 101 0.01 -6.71 12.67
CA HIS A 101 0.50 -7.51 11.55
C HIS A 101 0.17 -6.80 10.25
N GLN A 102 1.13 -6.72 9.33
CA GLN A 102 0.97 -6.02 8.06
C GLN A 102 1.50 -6.86 6.90
N ARG A 103 0.82 -6.73 5.77
CA ARG A 103 1.36 -7.09 4.46
C ARG A 103 1.34 -5.85 3.60
N GLN A 104 2.44 -5.58 2.92
CA GLN A 104 2.54 -4.48 1.98
C GLN A 104 3.02 -5.00 0.65
N ALA A 105 2.33 -4.62 -0.42
CA ALA A 105 2.75 -4.91 -1.78
C ALA A 105 2.98 -3.59 -2.50
N VAL A 106 4.13 -3.46 -3.15
CA VAL A 106 4.54 -2.24 -3.82
C VAL A 106 4.69 -2.52 -5.31
N PHE A 107 4.09 -1.65 -6.12
CA PHE A 107 4.10 -1.77 -7.58
C PHE A 107 4.56 -0.45 -8.18
N ALA A 108 5.45 -0.52 -9.17
CA ALA A 108 5.83 0.66 -9.94
C ALA A 108 4.80 0.86 -11.05
N VAL A 109 4.00 1.92 -10.94
CA VAL A 109 3.01 2.26 -11.97
C VAL A 109 3.58 3.21 -13.02
N SER A 110 4.73 3.81 -12.74
CA SER A 110 5.56 4.58 -13.67
C SER A 110 6.98 4.60 -13.11
N ASP A 111 7.90 5.24 -13.83
CA ASP A 111 9.29 5.40 -13.36
C ASP A 111 9.38 6.24 -12.08
N GLU A 112 8.36 7.05 -11.80
CA GLU A 112 8.36 7.99 -10.69
C GLU A 112 7.44 7.59 -9.55
N ARG A 113 6.42 6.75 -9.81
CA ARG A 113 5.35 6.50 -8.87
C ARG A 113 5.24 5.05 -8.43
N ALA A 114 5.12 4.88 -7.12
CA ALA A 114 4.79 3.61 -6.49
C ALA A 114 3.34 3.61 -6.03
N LEU A 115 2.70 2.46 -6.18
CA LEU A 115 1.39 2.18 -5.62
C LEU A 115 1.58 1.14 -4.52
N VAL A 116 1.10 1.44 -3.31
CA VAL A 116 1.33 0.62 -2.13
C VAL A 116 0.01 0.10 -1.60
N PHE A 117 -0.16 -1.22 -1.61
CA PHE A 117 -1.31 -1.91 -1.03
C PHE A 117 -0.92 -2.42 0.34
N THR A 118 -1.69 -2.09 1.37
CA THR A 118 -1.41 -2.52 2.74
C THR A 118 -2.63 -3.21 3.34
N MET A 119 -2.37 -4.35 3.97
CA MET A 119 -3.34 -5.03 4.81
C MET A 119 -2.78 -5.07 6.23
N SER A 120 -3.54 -4.61 7.22
CA SER A 120 -3.09 -4.61 8.61
C SER A 120 -4.17 -5.11 9.57
N SER A 121 -3.73 -5.79 10.63
CA SER A 121 -4.63 -6.41 11.59
C SER A 121 -3.95 -6.51 12.96
N PRO A 122 -4.73 -6.40 14.06
CA PRO A 122 -4.21 -6.72 15.39
C PRO A 122 -4.02 -8.23 15.60
N ARG A 123 -4.48 -9.06 14.68
CA ARG A 123 -4.37 -10.52 14.73
C ARG A 123 -3.43 -11.02 13.64
N ALA A 124 -2.73 -12.12 13.92
CA ALA A 124 -1.96 -12.81 12.90
C ALA A 124 -2.87 -13.23 11.72
N PHE A 125 -2.33 -13.18 10.52
CA PHE A 125 -3.11 -13.50 9.32
C PHE A 125 -3.39 -14.99 9.24
N ASP A 126 -4.68 -15.33 9.13
CA ASP A 126 -5.17 -16.69 8.95
C ASP A 126 -5.44 -16.99 7.46
N ALA A 127 -6.00 -18.17 7.19
CA ALA A 127 -6.31 -18.59 5.83
C ALA A 127 -7.32 -17.64 5.15
N ALA A 128 -8.27 -17.08 5.91
CA ALA A 128 -9.25 -16.14 5.37
C ALA A 128 -8.58 -14.82 4.99
N ALA A 129 -7.66 -14.33 5.81
CA ALA A 129 -6.88 -13.13 5.50
C ALA A 129 -5.99 -13.32 4.27
N ASP A 130 -5.36 -14.50 4.15
CA ASP A 130 -4.56 -14.85 2.98
C ASP A 130 -5.40 -14.86 1.70
N ALA A 131 -6.60 -15.42 1.75
CA ALA A 131 -7.51 -15.45 0.62
C ALA A 131 -7.98 -14.06 0.23
N LEU A 132 -8.30 -13.22 1.22
CA LEU A 132 -8.69 -11.83 1.01
C LEU A 132 -7.58 -11.05 0.29
N TRP A 133 -6.35 -11.18 0.77
CA TRP A 133 -5.19 -10.51 0.20
C TRP A 133 -4.99 -10.89 -1.27
N ARG A 134 -5.00 -12.20 -1.56
CA ARG A 134 -4.82 -12.68 -2.93
C ARG A 134 -5.94 -12.21 -3.85
N ALA A 135 -7.19 -12.29 -3.40
CA ALA A 135 -8.34 -11.84 -4.19
C ALA A 135 -8.32 -10.35 -4.46
N TRP A 136 -7.92 -9.55 -3.44
CA TRP A 136 -7.85 -8.11 -3.57
C TRP A 136 -6.84 -7.69 -4.64
N LEU A 137 -5.62 -8.25 -4.58
CA LEU A 137 -4.59 -7.93 -5.58
C LEU A 137 -4.95 -8.47 -6.97
N ALA A 138 -5.49 -9.67 -7.05
CA ALA A 138 -5.87 -10.29 -8.32
C ALA A 138 -7.01 -9.55 -9.02
N GLY A 139 -7.90 -8.93 -8.24
CA GLY A 139 -9.05 -8.21 -8.75
C GLY A 139 -8.76 -6.83 -9.32
N PHE A 140 -7.52 -6.37 -9.25
CA PHE A 140 -7.16 -5.06 -9.79
C PHE A 140 -7.36 -5.01 -11.32
N ARG A 141 -7.94 -3.91 -11.78
CA ARG A 141 -8.05 -3.59 -13.19
C ARG A 141 -7.54 -2.18 -13.44
N PRO A 142 -6.68 -1.97 -14.44
CA PRO A 142 -6.25 -0.62 -14.81
C PRO A 142 -7.43 0.28 -15.17
N ALA A 143 -7.27 1.59 -15.03
CA ALA A 143 -8.35 2.56 -15.24
C ALA A 143 -8.96 2.50 -16.65
N ASP A 144 -8.15 2.18 -17.65
CA ASP A 144 -8.58 2.07 -19.05
C ASP A 144 -9.31 0.75 -19.37
N GLU A 145 -9.34 -0.20 -18.41
CA GLU A 145 -10.04 -1.48 -18.52
C GLU A 145 -11.22 -1.59 -17.54
N ALA A 146 -11.38 -0.56 -16.72
CA ALA A 146 -12.38 -0.57 -15.65
C ALA A 146 -13.82 -0.46 -16.16
#